data_9b0b41e10c1011604e5aa4c0fb3fc0a4
#
_entry.id   9b0b41e10c1011604e5aa4c0fb3fc0a4
#
_cell.length_a   1.000
_cell.length_b   1.000
_cell.length_c   1.000
_cell.angle_alpha   90.00
_cell.angle_beta   90.00
_cell.angle_gamma   90.00
#
_symmetry.space_group_name_H-M   'P 1'
#
loop_
_entity.id
_entity.type
_entity.pdbx_description
1 polymer ?
#
loop_
_entity_poly.entity_id
_entity_poly.type
_entity_poly.pdbx_seq_one_letter_code
_entity_poly.pdbx_strand_id
1 'polypeptide(L)'
;MQVSVGDTGGFQVLNPQGALEFLGDTQAVCDLLGALAQSLEKDIANLEQLLAQGDLLAAAGVLHSLKGFLPVFCHAAFNSQLAGVEKKIRLHDSPLLRDEARALLPTLHQLQAEARAYLQHKR
;
A
#
# COMPACT_ATOMS: atom_id res chain seq x y z
N MET A 1 -9.05 -24.33 -8.15
CA MET A 1 -8.89 -23.63 -8.15
C MET A 1 -8.39 -23.19 -8.20
N GLN A 2 -8.04 -22.71 -8.37
CA GLN A 2 -7.67 -21.91 -8.38
C GLN A 2 -6.79 -21.60 -8.78
N VAL A 3 -6.41 -21.99 -9.18
CA VAL A 3 -5.63 -21.73 -9.62
C VAL A 3 -5.07 -20.79 -10.22
N SER A 4 -5.45 -20.48 -11.15
CA SER A 4 -5.14 -19.29 -11.75
C SER A 4 -4.87 -18.27 -10.80
N VAL A 5 -5.39 -18.46 -9.79
CA VAL A 5 -5.19 -17.60 -8.71
C VAL A 5 -3.74 -17.33 -8.50
N GLY A 6 -2.92 -18.34 -8.60
CA GLY A 6 -1.53 -18.20 -8.32
C GLY A 6 -0.80 -17.27 -9.24
N ASP A 7 -1.39 -16.94 -10.36
CA ASP A 7 -0.72 -16.07 -11.29
C ASP A 7 -0.75 -14.66 -10.86
N THR A 8 -1.58 -13.86 -11.48
CA THR A 8 -1.66 -12.47 -11.13
C THR A 8 -2.81 -12.25 -10.22
N GLY A 9 -3.82 -13.10 -10.37
CA GLY A 9 -5.01 -12.97 -9.59
C GLY A 9 -4.87 -13.39 -8.16
N GLY A 10 -3.74 -13.99 -7.81
CA GLY A 10 -3.53 -14.44 -6.44
C GLY A 10 -3.40 -13.32 -5.43
N PHE A 11 -3.05 -12.14 -5.87
CA PHE A 11 -2.85 -11.01 -4.97
C PHE A 11 -4.06 -10.10 -4.98
N GLN A 12 -4.46 -9.67 -3.80
CA GLN A 12 -5.65 -8.81 -3.65
C GLN A 12 -5.30 -7.33 -3.71
N VAL A 13 -4.13 -6.94 -3.23
CA VAL A 13 -3.71 -5.55 -3.18
C VAL A 13 -2.63 -5.28 -4.21
N LEU A 14 -1.63 -6.15 -4.25
CA LEU A 14 -0.51 -6.02 -5.19
C LEU A 14 -0.97 -6.36 -6.60
N ASN A 15 -0.56 -5.56 -7.56
CA ASN A 15 -0.84 -5.76 -8.98
C ASN A 15 0.48 -5.90 -9.74
N PRO A 16 1.09 -7.10 -9.74
CA PRO A 16 2.38 -7.29 -10.38
C PRO A 16 2.33 -7.04 -11.88
N GLN A 17 1.23 -7.40 -12.51
CA GLN A 17 1.07 -7.21 -13.96
C GLN A 17 1.08 -5.72 -14.30
N GLY A 18 0.36 -4.90 -13.53
CA GLY A 18 0.36 -3.47 -13.76
C GLY A 18 1.73 -2.86 -13.56
N ALA A 19 2.44 -3.31 -12.53
CA ALA A 19 3.80 -2.83 -12.28
C ALA A 19 4.73 -3.20 -13.44
N LEU A 20 4.62 -4.43 -13.94
CA LEU A 20 5.42 -4.88 -15.05
C LEU A 20 5.14 -4.07 -16.31
N GLU A 21 3.87 -3.78 -16.59
CA GLU A 21 3.50 -2.97 -17.75
C GLU A 21 4.08 -1.57 -17.66
N PHE A 22 4.07 -0.99 -16.46
CA PHE A 22 4.59 0.35 -16.25
C PHE A 22 6.10 0.40 -16.32
N LEU A 23 6.79 -0.56 -15.68
CA LEU A 23 8.25 -0.56 -15.58
C LEU A 23 8.92 -1.28 -16.74
N GLY A 24 8.22 -2.18 -17.41
CA GLY A 24 8.70 -2.83 -18.62
C GLY A 24 9.67 -3.98 -18.43
N ASP A 25 10.04 -4.30 -17.19
CA ASP A 25 11.11 -5.27 -16.91
C ASP A 25 10.89 -5.91 -15.55
N THR A 26 10.93 -7.25 -15.51
CA THR A 26 10.71 -7.99 -14.27
C THR A 26 11.75 -7.66 -13.21
N GLN A 27 13.01 -7.47 -13.62
CA GLN A 27 14.05 -7.14 -12.64
C GLN A 27 13.77 -5.78 -12.00
N ALA A 28 13.33 -4.82 -12.79
CA ALA A 28 12.96 -3.51 -12.24
C ALA A 28 11.82 -3.63 -11.25
N VAL A 29 10.81 -4.46 -11.57
CA VAL A 29 9.70 -4.71 -10.64
C VAL A 29 10.23 -5.27 -9.32
N CYS A 30 11.09 -6.28 -9.39
CA CYS A 30 11.64 -6.91 -8.19
C CYS A 30 12.47 -5.93 -7.36
N ASP A 31 13.31 -5.13 -8.01
CA ASP A 31 14.17 -4.19 -7.31
C ASP A 31 13.34 -3.13 -6.57
N LEU A 32 12.37 -2.54 -7.26
CA LEU A 32 11.54 -1.50 -6.66
C LEU A 32 10.59 -2.08 -5.62
N LEU A 33 10.07 -3.28 -5.87
CA LEU A 33 9.18 -3.92 -4.91
C LEU A 33 9.93 -4.30 -3.63
N GLY A 34 11.19 -4.70 -3.75
CA GLY A 34 12.02 -4.96 -2.57
C GLY A 34 12.20 -3.71 -1.73
N ALA A 35 12.47 -2.57 -2.38
CA ALA A 35 12.59 -1.31 -1.68
C ALA A 35 11.25 -0.91 -1.04
N LEU A 36 10.15 -1.14 -1.74
CA LEU A 36 8.83 -0.86 -1.22
C LEU A 36 8.54 -1.68 0.03
N ALA A 37 8.85 -2.98 0.00
CA ALA A 37 8.58 -3.86 1.13
C ALA A 37 9.30 -3.38 2.38
N GLN A 38 10.55 -2.92 2.24
CA GLN A 38 11.31 -2.38 3.36
C GLN A 38 10.73 -1.06 3.85
N SER A 39 10.37 -0.19 2.93
CA SER A 39 9.81 1.11 3.25
C SER A 39 8.46 0.95 3.96
N LEU A 40 7.63 0.00 3.51
CA LEU A 40 6.33 -0.24 4.12
C LEU A 40 6.45 -0.64 5.58
N GLU A 41 7.49 -1.37 5.94
CA GLU A 41 7.67 -1.76 7.34
C GLU A 41 7.72 -0.53 8.23
N LYS A 42 8.50 0.47 7.83
CA LYS A 42 8.62 1.72 8.58
C LYS A 42 7.36 2.57 8.50
N ASP A 43 6.81 2.67 7.30
CA ASP A 43 5.64 3.52 7.08
C ASP A 43 4.42 3.02 7.85
N ILE A 44 4.22 1.70 7.88
CA ILE A 44 3.10 1.12 8.62
C ILE A 44 3.27 1.37 10.11
N ALA A 45 4.47 1.12 10.65
CA ALA A 45 4.73 1.34 12.06
C ALA A 45 4.54 2.80 12.44
N ASN A 46 5.02 3.71 11.59
CA ASN A 46 4.90 5.13 11.82
C ASN A 46 3.43 5.56 11.79
N LEU A 47 2.67 5.05 10.81
CA LEU A 47 1.27 5.37 10.69
C LEU A 47 0.49 4.88 11.91
N GLU A 48 0.78 3.66 12.37
CA GLU A 48 0.14 3.10 13.56
C GLU A 48 0.38 3.98 14.77
N GLN A 49 1.62 4.42 14.95
CA GLN A 49 1.98 5.27 16.07
C GLN A 49 1.28 6.63 16.01
N LEU A 50 1.28 7.27 14.84
CA LEU A 50 0.64 8.56 14.68
C LEU A 50 -0.86 8.49 14.93
N LEU A 51 -1.50 7.42 14.47
CA LEU A 51 -2.92 7.24 14.70
C LEU A 51 -3.22 6.98 16.18
N ALA A 52 -2.35 6.24 16.86
CA ALA A 52 -2.50 6.02 18.29
C ALA A 52 -2.39 7.32 19.07
N GLN A 53 -1.55 8.24 18.61
CA GLN A 53 -1.37 9.55 19.23
C GLN A 53 -2.45 10.54 18.84
N GLY A 54 -3.27 10.20 17.85
CA GLY A 54 -4.30 11.11 17.36
C GLY A 54 -3.77 12.21 16.45
N ASP A 55 -2.54 12.05 15.95
CA ASP A 55 -1.91 13.05 15.08
C ASP A 55 -2.31 12.78 13.63
N LEU A 56 -3.53 13.17 13.29
CA LEU A 56 -4.08 12.89 11.97
C LEU A 56 -3.37 13.64 10.85
N LEU A 57 -2.91 14.85 11.12
CA LEU A 57 -2.24 15.63 10.09
C LEU A 57 -0.91 14.99 9.70
N ALA A 58 -0.14 14.52 10.68
CA ALA A 58 1.09 13.81 10.39
C ALA A 58 0.80 12.47 9.69
N ALA A 59 -0.28 11.79 10.10
CA ALA A 59 -0.72 10.57 9.44
C ALA A 59 -1.04 10.84 7.96
N ALA A 60 -1.70 11.96 7.66
CA ALA A 60 -1.99 12.33 6.28
C ALA A 60 -0.70 12.51 5.47
N GLY A 61 0.36 12.98 6.12
CA GLY A 61 1.67 13.09 5.46
C GLY A 61 2.22 11.75 5.03
N VAL A 62 2.08 10.72 5.90
CA VAL A 62 2.49 9.37 5.55
C VAL A 62 1.66 8.84 4.39
N LEU A 63 0.34 9.04 4.45
CA LEU A 63 -0.55 8.61 3.38
C LEU A 63 -0.23 9.30 2.07
N HIS A 64 0.15 10.57 2.12
CA HIS A 64 0.54 11.32 0.93
C HIS A 64 1.77 10.70 0.27
N SER A 65 2.77 10.33 1.08
CA SER A 65 3.96 9.68 0.56
C SER A 65 3.62 8.35 -0.10
N LEU A 66 2.78 7.54 0.56
CA LEU A 66 2.35 6.27 0.01
C LEU A 66 1.60 6.44 -1.31
N LYS A 67 0.75 7.45 -1.38
CA LYS A 67 -0.02 7.74 -2.59
C LYS A 67 0.90 8.07 -3.77
N GLY A 68 2.10 8.53 -3.49
CA GLY A 68 3.05 8.91 -4.53
C GLY A 68 3.62 7.73 -5.31
N PHE A 69 3.72 6.55 -4.69
CA PHE A 69 4.34 5.41 -5.37
C PHE A 69 3.49 4.13 -5.39
N LEU A 70 2.53 3.98 -4.50
CA LEU A 70 1.70 2.77 -4.49
C LEU A 70 0.90 2.55 -5.77
N PRO A 71 0.47 3.60 -6.52
CA PRO A 71 -0.28 3.34 -7.75
C PRO A 71 0.44 2.48 -8.76
N VAL A 72 1.77 2.48 -8.76
CA VAL A 72 2.54 1.61 -9.66
C VAL A 72 2.33 0.14 -9.33
N PHE A 73 2.13 -0.17 -8.03
CA PHE A 73 2.14 -1.54 -7.54
C PHE A 73 0.79 -2.08 -7.11
N CYS A 74 -0.21 -1.24 -6.93
CA CYS A 74 -1.47 -1.65 -6.33
C CYS A 74 -2.63 -1.53 -7.29
N HIS A 75 -3.67 -2.33 -7.05
CA HIS A 75 -4.92 -2.20 -7.78
C HIS A 75 -5.59 -0.86 -7.47
N ALA A 76 -6.34 -0.37 -8.45
CA ALA A 76 -6.93 0.96 -8.37
C ALA A 76 -7.86 1.16 -7.17
N ALA A 77 -8.53 0.11 -6.75
CA ALA A 77 -9.48 0.22 -5.64
C ALA A 77 -8.78 0.71 -4.35
N PHE A 78 -7.61 0.12 -4.05
CA PHE A 78 -6.87 0.54 -2.86
C PHE A 78 -6.30 1.93 -3.04
N ASN A 79 -5.79 2.24 -4.23
CA ASN A 79 -5.23 3.57 -4.49
C ASN A 79 -6.28 4.65 -4.28
N SER A 80 -7.51 4.40 -4.72
CA SER A 80 -8.61 5.34 -4.55
C SER A 80 -9.00 5.49 -3.09
N GLN A 81 -9.03 4.39 -2.35
CA GLN A 81 -9.36 4.41 -0.93
C GLN A 81 -8.34 5.25 -0.16
N LEU A 82 -7.06 5.01 -0.41
CA LEU A 82 -5.98 5.72 0.25
C LEU A 82 -6.06 7.23 -0.03
N ALA A 83 -6.23 7.59 -1.29
CA ALA A 83 -6.30 8.99 -1.68
C ALA A 83 -7.52 9.67 -1.06
N GLY A 84 -8.63 8.95 -0.98
CA GLY A 84 -9.85 9.49 -0.39
C GLY A 84 -9.70 9.78 1.10
N VAL A 85 -9.04 8.87 1.83
CA VAL A 85 -8.82 9.07 3.27
C VAL A 85 -7.89 10.26 3.50
N GLU A 86 -6.79 10.33 2.75
CA GLU A 86 -5.87 11.45 2.87
C GLU A 86 -6.57 12.78 2.64
N LYS A 87 -7.38 12.85 1.60
CA LYS A 87 -8.10 14.07 1.26
C LYS A 87 -9.05 14.48 2.37
N LYS A 88 -9.79 13.51 2.93
CA LYS A 88 -10.73 13.80 4.01
C LYS A 88 -10.03 14.35 5.24
N ILE A 89 -8.89 13.79 5.61
CA ILE A 89 -8.14 14.25 6.75
C ILE A 89 -7.71 15.71 6.57
N ARG A 90 -7.27 16.06 5.38
CA ARG A 90 -6.81 17.43 5.11
C ARG A 90 -7.94 18.44 5.07
N LEU A 91 -9.14 17.99 4.71
CA LEU A 91 -10.29 18.89 4.62
C LEU A 91 -11.06 19.01 5.93
N HIS A 92 -11.01 17.99 6.77
CA HIS A 92 -11.83 17.92 7.97
C HIS A 92 -11.00 17.42 9.15
N ASP A 93 -11.08 18.13 10.27
CA ASP A 93 -10.42 17.70 11.49
C ASP A 93 -11.44 16.98 12.35
N SER A 94 -11.65 15.70 12.06
CA SER A 94 -12.66 14.90 12.75
C SER A 94 -12.07 13.62 13.32
N PRO A 95 -12.33 13.29 14.58
CA PRO A 95 -11.85 12.04 15.16
C PRO A 95 -12.34 10.78 14.44
N LEU A 96 -13.47 10.89 13.74
CA LEU A 96 -13.99 9.75 12.97
C LEU A 96 -13.03 9.32 11.87
N LEU A 97 -12.22 10.24 11.38
CA LEU A 97 -11.26 9.93 10.33
C LEU A 97 -10.11 9.05 10.83
N ARG A 98 -9.88 9.01 12.14
CA ARG A 98 -8.92 8.08 12.71
C ARG A 98 -9.29 6.65 12.38
N ASP A 99 -10.57 6.32 12.50
CA ASP A 99 -11.03 4.96 12.22
C ASP A 99 -10.91 4.64 10.73
N GLU A 100 -11.22 5.59 9.86
CA GLU A 100 -11.05 5.39 8.43
C GLU A 100 -9.59 5.17 8.07
N ALA A 101 -8.69 5.93 8.68
CA ALA A 101 -7.25 5.77 8.45
C ALA A 101 -6.77 4.43 8.98
N ARG A 102 -7.25 4.01 10.17
CA ARG A 102 -6.90 2.70 10.71
C ARG A 102 -7.36 1.56 9.83
N ALA A 103 -8.46 1.73 9.14
CA ALA A 103 -9.00 0.70 8.25
C ALA A 103 -8.05 0.44 7.08
N LEU A 104 -7.12 1.34 6.79
CA LEU A 104 -6.12 1.12 5.75
C LEU A 104 -5.00 0.17 6.21
N LEU A 105 -4.77 0.05 7.51
CA LEU A 105 -3.64 -0.72 8.04
C LEU A 105 -3.67 -2.20 7.64
N PRO A 106 -4.81 -2.91 7.78
CA PRO A 106 -4.82 -4.31 7.35
C PRO A 106 -4.46 -4.47 5.88
N THR A 107 -4.91 -3.55 5.03
CA THR A 107 -4.61 -3.60 3.61
C THR A 107 -3.14 -3.33 3.34
N LEU A 108 -2.52 -2.40 4.08
CA LEU A 108 -1.09 -2.15 3.96
C LEU A 108 -0.27 -3.36 4.42
N HIS A 109 -0.69 -4.02 5.51
CA HIS A 109 -0.03 -5.26 5.94
C HIS A 109 -0.18 -6.35 4.90
N GLN A 110 -1.36 -6.44 4.29
CA GLN A 110 -1.60 -7.42 3.23
C GLN A 110 -0.70 -7.14 2.03
N LEU A 111 -0.56 -5.88 1.65
CA LEU A 111 0.32 -5.50 0.55
C LEU A 111 1.76 -5.91 0.84
N GLN A 112 2.24 -5.67 2.06
CA GLN A 112 3.60 -6.04 2.44
C GLN A 112 3.81 -7.54 2.34
N ALA A 113 2.85 -8.33 2.83
CA ALA A 113 2.93 -9.78 2.76
C ALA A 113 2.93 -10.26 1.31
N GLU A 114 2.08 -9.68 0.48
CA GLU A 114 2.01 -10.03 -0.94
C GLU A 114 3.30 -9.68 -1.68
N ALA A 115 3.86 -8.51 -1.37
CA ALA A 115 5.13 -8.10 -1.98
C ALA A 115 6.25 -9.08 -1.64
N ARG A 116 6.33 -9.48 -0.38
CA ARG A 116 7.35 -10.45 0.06
C ARG A 116 7.15 -11.81 -0.59
N ALA A 117 5.89 -12.25 -0.68
CA ALA A 117 5.58 -13.53 -1.33
C ALA A 117 5.96 -13.50 -2.80
N TYR A 118 5.66 -12.42 -3.49
CA TYR A 118 6.02 -12.26 -4.89
C TYR A 118 7.54 -12.32 -5.08
N LEU A 119 8.28 -11.61 -4.22
CA LEU A 119 9.75 -11.58 -4.32
C LEU A 119 10.36 -12.95 -4.07
N GLN A 120 9.85 -13.70 -3.10
CA GLN A 120 10.32 -15.04 -2.83
C GLN A 120 10.07 -15.97 -4.00
N HIS A 121 8.93 -15.82 -4.64
CA HIS A 121 8.54 -16.68 -5.74
C HIS A 121 9.35 -16.41 -7.00
N LYS A 122 9.78 -15.16 -7.19
CA LYS A 122 10.55 -14.77 -8.38
C LYS A 122 12.05 -14.94 -8.23
N ARG A 123 12.52 -15.16 -7.03
CA ARG A 123 13.93 -15.43 -6.78
C ARG A 123 14.21 -16.94 -6.77
#